data_082a07826c12cb90e62d2f5b7d11926a
#
_entry.id   082a07826c12cb90e62d2f5b7d11926a
#
_cell.length_a   1.000
_cell.length_b   1.000
_cell.length_c   1.000
_cell.angle_alpha   90.00
_cell.angle_beta   90.00
_cell.angle_gamma   90.00
#
_symmetry.space_group_name_H-M   'P 1'
#
loop_
_entity.id
_entity.type
_entity.pdbx_description
1 polymer ?
#
loop_
_entity_poly.entity_id
_entity_poly.type
_entity_poly.pdbx_seq_one_letter_code
_entity_poly.pdbx_strand_id
1 'polypeptide(L)'
;MKDMLVTPQRKTLRPHQVKALKMVRDSAAAGNRKIVCQLATGAGKTVLASRFIEGALEKGKRVMFTAPAVSLIDQSVSAFENEGITDIGVLQASHPRTNPDARVQVASVQTLARRDMPPVDLVIVDEAHIRAKVVEDLMQQRDDIFFIGLSATPWAKGMGLLWDDLICACTVSELIQQGFLSKFQVFAPDIPDLDGVKTVAGDYDSKQAEGVMSGKSIMGSIVENWLRNGENRPTLVFGVNRAHAASIAEDFQRAGVATAYIDAFTDVVERQQIERKFRSGEIKVACSVRTLTTGVDWPVSCIVDAAPTQSEILHLQKIGRGLRVNPGTEDLKVFDHAGNSLRLGLVTDIHHEELDKTPPKQRQKAEKKEKLPKACGNCGTLITGLVCPFCGHERKPIPGVETEDGELIEITEGERKVPTKQEKQDFYSMALWLAMKRGYKHGWAANLYRKKFGVWPRSLEEVMK
;
A
#
# COMPACT_ATOMS: atom_id res chain seq x y z
N MET A 1 22.12 -28.66 27.35
CA MET A 1 22.33 -28.40 25.91
C MET A 1 22.95 -27.04 25.80
N LYS A 2 24.15 -26.92 25.27
CA LYS A 2 24.88 -25.65 25.16
C LYS A 2 24.16 -24.77 24.17
N ASP A 3 23.69 -23.59 24.63
CA ASP A 3 23.28 -22.52 23.74
C ASP A 3 24.45 -22.23 22.79
N MET A 4 24.29 -22.58 21.53
CA MET A 4 25.18 -22.11 20.48
C MET A 4 24.92 -20.59 20.39
N LEU A 5 25.81 -19.80 20.97
CA LEU A 5 25.89 -18.36 20.76
C LEU A 5 26.04 -18.14 19.26
N VAL A 6 24.91 -17.85 18.59
CA VAL A 6 24.93 -17.38 17.21
C VAL A 6 25.64 -16.03 17.24
N THR A 7 26.86 -16.01 16.72
CA THR A 7 27.63 -14.76 16.59
C THR A 7 26.81 -13.84 15.70
N PRO A 8 26.49 -12.59 16.17
CA PRO A 8 25.71 -11.66 15.36
C PRO A 8 26.42 -11.40 14.04
N GLN A 9 25.78 -11.74 12.93
CA GLN A 9 26.35 -11.52 11.60
C GLN A 9 25.91 -10.13 11.11
N ARG A 10 26.63 -9.11 11.58
CA ARG A 10 26.39 -7.72 11.21
C ARG A 10 26.44 -7.53 9.69
N LYS A 11 25.36 -7.04 9.10
CA LYS A 11 25.26 -6.82 7.66
C LYS A 11 26.08 -5.61 7.22
N THR A 12 26.82 -5.76 6.13
CA THR A 12 27.48 -4.63 5.46
C THR A 12 26.43 -3.70 4.85
N LEU A 13 26.63 -2.40 5.05
CA LEU A 13 25.74 -1.40 4.46
C LEU A 13 25.84 -1.36 2.95
N ARG A 14 24.68 -1.29 2.30
CA ARG A 14 24.59 -1.05 0.87
C ARG A 14 24.89 0.43 0.54
N PRO A 15 25.32 0.78 -0.68
CA PRO A 15 25.69 2.16 -1.04
C PRO A 15 24.61 3.20 -0.74
N HIS A 16 23.35 2.88 -1.03
CA HIS A 16 22.22 3.78 -0.74
C HIS A 16 21.99 3.99 0.75
N GLN A 17 22.28 3.00 1.61
CA GLN A 17 22.17 3.14 3.07
C GLN A 17 23.29 4.04 3.60
N VAL A 18 24.51 3.92 3.08
CA VAL A 18 25.62 4.83 3.42
C VAL A 18 25.26 6.26 3.00
N LYS A 19 24.72 6.44 1.79
CA LYS A 19 24.25 7.73 1.29
C LYS A 19 23.14 8.30 2.18
N ALA A 20 22.16 7.50 2.59
CA ALA A 20 21.08 7.92 3.49
C ALA A 20 21.62 8.39 4.86
N LEU A 21 22.57 7.65 5.47
CA LEU A 21 23.20 8.07 6.72
C LEU A 21 23.91 9.41 6.61
N LYS A 22 24.64 9.64 5.49
CA LYS A 22 25.29 10.91 5.23
C LYS A 22 24.28 12.03 5.08
N MET A 23 23.26 11.85 4.25
CA MET A 23 22.22 12.86 4.01
C MET A 23 21.47 13.25 5.29
N VAL A 24 21.15 12.26 6.17
CA VAL A 24 20.54 12.55 7.49
C VAL A 24 21.46 13.36 8.37
N ARG A 25 22.77 13.08 8.38
CA ARG A 25 23.74 13.87 9.14
C ARG A 25 23.85 15.31 8.62
N ASP A 26 23.87 15.45 7.29
CA ASP A 26 23.94 16.77 6.62
C ASP A 26 22.67 17.58 6.92
N SER A 27 21.49 16.96 6.86
CA SER A 27 20.22 17.58 7.21
C SER A 27 20.16 17.98 8.69
N ALA A 28 20.63 17.11 9.59
CA ALA A 28 20.72 17.42 11.01
C ALA A 28 21.69 18.59 11.29
N ALA A 29 22.82 18.65 10.58
CA ALA A 29 23.77 19.75 10.67
C ALA A 29 23.20 21.09 10.16
N ALA A 30 22.24 21.04 9.23
CA ALA A 30 21.46 22.19 8.77
C ALA A 30 20.37 22.64 9.77
N GLY A 31 20.21 21.94 10.89
CA GLY A 31 19.28 22.31 11.98
C GLY A 31 17.97 21.52 11.99
N ASN A 32 17.72 20.63 11.02
CA ASN A 32 16.52 19.80 10.99
C ASN A 32 16.56 18.74 12.10
N ARG A 33 15.46 18.56 12.78
CA ARG A 33 15.36 17.61 13.92
C ARG A 33 14.34 16.49 13.69
N LYS A 34 13.48 16.61 12.68
CA LYS A 34 12.42 15.67 12.34
C LYS A 34 12.60 15.29 10.88
N ILE A 35 13.38 14.24 10.60
CA ILE A 35 13.83 13.88 9.26
C ILE A 35 13.20 12.55 8.84
N VAL A 36 12.58 12.49 7.65
CA VAL A 36 12.05 11.25 7.09
C VAL A 36 13.02 10.70 6.04
N CYS A 37 13.35 9.40 6.19
CA CYS A 37 14.11 8.66 5.18
C CYS A 37 13.13 7.82 4.34
N GLN A 38 13.08 8.10 3.05
CA GLN A 38 12.42 7.26 2.09
C GLN A 38 13.33 6.10 1.69
N LEU A 39 12.87 4.87 1.93
CA LEU A 39 13.52 3.64 1.46
C LEU A 39 12.47 2.66 0.97
N ALA A 40 12.60 2.23 -0.26
CA ALA A 40 11.70 1.23 -0.84
C ALA A 40 11.57 -0.03 0.04
N THR A 41 10.45 -0.73 -0.09
CA THR A 41 10.29 -2.04 0.55
C THR A 41 11.40 -2.98 0.07
N GLY A 42 12.09 -3.65 0.99
CA GLY A 42 13.26 -4.49 0.66
C GLY A 42 14.62 -3.75 0.58
N ALA A 43 14.65 -2.42 0.64
CA ALA A 43 15.90 -1.64 0.63
C ALA A 43 16.68 -1.70 1.97
N GLY A 44 16.15 -2.36 3.00
CA GLY A 44 16.83 -2.58 4.26
C GLY A 44 16.62 -1.48 5.30
N LYS A 45 15.39 -0.98 5.46
CA LYS A 45 14.99 0.00 6.50
C LYS A 45 15.48 -0.39 7.89
N THR A 46 15.32 -1.65 8.29
CA THR A 46 15.72 -2.15 9.63
C THR A 46 17.23 -2.11 9.84
N VAL A 47 18.03 -2.43 8.81
CA VAL A 47 19.50 -2.32 8.88
C VAL A 47 19.92 -0.86 9.01
N LEU A 48 19.26 0.06 8.32
CA LEU A 48 19.52 1.49 8.47
C LEU A 48 19.14 1.97 9.88
N ALA A 49 18.00 1.52 10.42
CA ALA A 49 17.59 1.82 11.79
C ALA A 49 18.64 1.37 12.81
N SER A 50 19.19 0.15 12.65
CA SER A 50 20.24 -0.34 13.57
C SER A 50 21.48 0.57 13.57
N ARG A 51 21.87 1.15 12.44
CA ARG A 51 23.00 2.09 12.35
C ARG A 51 22.71 3.43 13.01
N PHE A 52 21.48 3.93 12.96
CA PHE A 52 21.08 5.11 13.74
C PHE A 52 21.11 4.83 15.24
N ILE A 53 20.63 3.63 15.66
CA ILE A 53 20.67 3.21 17.05
C ILE A 53 22.12 3.13 17.54
N GLU A 54 23.00 2.42 16.82
CA GLU A 54 24.42 2.31 17.16
C GLU A 54 25.09 3.68 17.32
N GLY A 55 24.93 4.56 16.32
CA GLY A 55 25.53 5.89 16.37
C GLY A 55 24.98 6.78 17.50
N ALA A 56 23.76 6.54 17.99
CA ALA A 56 23.22 7.20 19.16
C ALA A 56 23.79 6.60 20.45
N LEU A 57 23.87 5.27 20.56
CA LEU A 57 24.44 4.56 21.71
C LEU A 57 25.91 4.91 21.93
N GLU A 58 26.71 5.03 20.85
CA GLU A 58 28.12 5.48 20.90
C GLU A 58 28.26 6.87 21.51
N LYS A 59 27.25 7.72 21.39
CA LYS A 59 27.17 9.06 21.97
C LYS A 59 26.53 9.07 23.37
N GLY A 60 26.31 7.91 23.98
CA GLY A 60 25.65 7.78 25.27
C GLY A 60 24.15 8.11 25.28
N LYS A 61 23.51 8.15 24.10
CA LYS A 61 22.10 8.51 23.92
C LYS A 61 21.16 7.30 24.08
N ARG A 62 19.93 7.57 24.52
CA ARG A 62 18.84 6.57 24.61
C ARG A 62 17.94 6.67 23.40
N VAL A 63 17.54 5.52 22.88
CA VAL A 63 16.79 5.43 21.63
C VAL A 63 15.47 4.71 21.83
N MET A 64 14.40 5.22 21.19
CA MET A 64 13.15 4.50 21.04
C MET A 64 12.91 4.20 19.56
N PHE A 65 12.58 2.95 19.25
CA PHE A 65 12.05 2.54 17.95
C PHE A 65 10.57 2.26 18.09
N THR A 66 9.73 2.92 17.31
CA THR A 66 8.28 2.73 17.36
C THR A 66 7.80 1.92 16.15
N ALA A 67 7.02 0.87 16.39
CA ALA A 67 6.39 0.07 15.36
C ALA A 67 4.86 0.28 15.34
N PRO A 68 4.23 0.38 14.15
CA PRO A 68 2.81 0.65 14.03
C PRO A 68 1.92 -0.54 14.41
N ALA A 69 2.44 -1.76 14.37
CA ALA A 69 1.73 -2.97 14.69
C ALA A 69 2.46 -3.82 15.73
N VAL A 70 1.69 -4.41 16.64
CA VAL A 70 2.20 -5.29 17.71
C VAL A 70 3.00 -6.47 17.16
N SER A 71 2.57 -7.04 16.02
CA SER A 71 3.25 -8.16 15.35
C SER A 71 4.65 -7.84 14.83
N LEU A 72 5.03 -6.56 14.75
CA LEU A 72 6.35 -6.13 14.28
C LEU A 72 7.38 -6.00 15.40
N ILE A 73 6.95 -6.03 16.67
CA ILE A 73 7.84 -5.80 17.83
C ILE A 73 8.91 -6.88 17.89
N ASP A 74 8.52 -8.16 17.97
CA ASP A 74 9.48 -9.28 18.08
C ASP A 74 10.40 -9.38 16.86
N GLN A 75 9.85 -9.10 15.66
CA GLN A 75 10.65 -9.05 14.43
C GLN A 75 11.71 -7.94 14.49
N SER A 76 11.36 -6.76 15.01
CA SER A 76 12.28 -5.64 15.16
C SER A 76 13.36 -5.95 16.19
N VAL A 77 12.97 -6.51 17.35
CA VAL A 77 13.92 -6.94 18.40
C VAL A 77 14.90 -7.95 17.84
N SER A 78 14.42 -9.04 17.23
CA SER A 78 15.28 -10.07 16.63
C SER A 78 16.20 -9.52 15.55
N ALA A 79 15.70 -8.58 14.73
CA ALA A 79 16.50 -7.96 13.69
C ALA A 79 17.62 -7.08 14.28
N PHE A 80 17.37 -6.34 15.37
CA PHE A 80 18.38 -5.53 16.04
C PHE A 80 19.42 -6.39 16.78
N GLU A 81 18.98 -7.48 17.42
CA GLU A 81 19.89 -8.45 18.02
C GLU A 81 20.85 -9.08 17.00
N ASN A 82 20.34 -9.41 15.81
CA ASN A 82 21.17 -9.92 14.70
C ASN A 82 22.21 -8.89 14.21
N GLU A 83 21.93 -7.60 14.38
CA GLU A 83 22.88 -6.51 14.09
C GLU A 83 23.81 -6.19 15.28
N GLY A 84 23.68 -6.90 16.42
CA GLY A 84 24.55 -6.75 17.61
C GLY A 84 24.04 -5.79 18.68
N ILE A 85 22.80 -5.33 18.60
CA ILE A 85 22.18 -4.47 19.62
C ILE A 85 21.50 -5.39 20.63
N THR A 86 22.01 -5.46 21.87
CA THR A 86 21.55 -6.43 22.89
C THR A 86 20.84 -5.78 24.09
N ASP A 87 21.09 -4.48 24.38
CA ASP A 87 20.45 -3.75 25.47
C ASP A 87 19.08 -3.20 25.01
N ILE A 88 18.11 -4.12 24.84
CA ILE A 88 16.78 -3.82 24.31
C ILE A 88 15.70 -4.13 25.34
N GLY A 89 14.91 -3.11 25.69
CA GLY A 89 13.64 -3.22 26.40
C GLY A 89 12.46 -3.14 25.43
N VAL A 90 11.34 -3.77 25.78
CA VAL A 90 10.11 -3.77 24.97
C VAL A 90 8.99 -3.05 25.73
N LEU A 91 8.40 -2.06 25.07
CA LEU A 91 7.24 -1.33 25.59
C LEU A 91 5.97 -1.78 24.84
N GLN A 92 5.44 -2.95 25.27
CA GLN A 92 4.23 -3.54 24.71
C GLN A 92 3.48 -4.34 25.79
N ALA A 93 2.26 -3.94 26.14
CA ALA A 93 1.43 -4.64 27.11
C ALA A 93 2.22 -5.32 28.25
N SER A 94 2.11 -6.64 28.46
CA SER A 94 2.84 -7.44 29.42
C SER A 94 3.96 -8.26 28.74
N HIS A 95 4.72 -7.66 27.86
CA HIS A 95 5.79 -8.35 27.15
C HIS A 95 6.89 -8.85 28.11
N PRO A 96 7.40 -10.10 27.96
CA PRO A 96 8.40 -10.66 28.89
C PRO A 96 9.73 -9.89 28.92
N ARG A 97 10.06 -9.14 27.85
CA ARG A 97 11.25 -8.28 27.76
C ARG A 97 10.98 -6.84 28.20
N THR A 98 9.92 -6.58 29.01
CA THR A 98 9.70 -5.23 29.55
C THR A 98 10.85 -4.82 30.46
N ASN A 99 11.64 -3.84 30.03
CA ASN A 99 12.75 -3.26 30.76
C ASN A 99 12.86 -1.75 30.47
N PRO A 100 12.32 -0.88 31.33
CA PRO A 100 12.35 0.57 31.09
C PRO A 100 13.76 1.18 31.19
N ASP A 101 14.71 0.48 31.82
CA ASP A 101 16.06 0.96 31.99
C ASP A 101 16.98 0.69 30.79
N ALA A 102 16.55 -0.22 29.87
CA ALA A 102 17.33 -0.48 28.69
C ALA A 102 17.48 0.77 27.80
N ARG A 103 18.67 0.94 27.24
CA ARG A 103 18.99 2.13 26.44
C ARG A 103 18.28 2.17 25.09
N VAL A 104 17.86 1.02 24.59
CA VAL A 104 17.04 0.90 23.38
C VAL A 104 15.66 0.39 23.78
N GLN A 105 14.64 1.13 23.44
CA GLN A 105 13.24 0.74 23.66
C GLN A 105 12.57 0.42 22.33
N VAL A 106 12.01 -0.77 22.18
CA VAL A 106 11.14 -1.11 21.04
C VAL A 106 9.70 -1.01 21.51
N ALA A 107 8.97 -0.03 20.98
CA ALA A 107 7.64 0.35 21.48
C ALA A 107 6.54 0.13 20.44
N SER A 108 5.40 -0.45 20.86
CA SER A 108 4.19 -0.36 20.07
C SER A 108 3.51 1.01 20.29
N VAL A 109 3.11 1.65 19.20
CA VAL A 109 2.42 2.95 19.25
C VAL A 109 1.17 2.91 20.13
N GLN A 110 0.44 1.78 20.15
CA GLN A 110 -0.76 1.60 20.96
C GLN A 110 -0.46 1.59 22.47
N THR A 111 0.70 1.02 22.87
CA THR A 111 1.11 0.99 24.27
C THR A 111 1.69 2.34 24.69
N LEU A 112 2.47 2.98 23.82
CA LEU A 112 3.04 4.30 24.05
C LEU A 112 1.95 5.36 24.32
N ALA A 113 0.79 5.24 23.69
CA ALA A 113 -0.35 6.13 23.95
C ALA A 113 -1.01 5.97 25.33
N ARG A 114 -0.61 4.96 26.13
CA ARG A 114 -1.25 4.60 27.41
C ARG A 114 -0.28 4.51 28.59
N ARG A 115 0.99 4.68 28.37
CA ARG A 115 2.04 4.56 29.39
C ARG A 115 3.00 5.73 29.32
N ASP A 116 3.61 6.04 30.45
CA ASP A 116 4.68 7.02 30.50
C ASP A 116 5.85 6.56 29.63
N MET A 117 6.39 7.50 28.89
CA MET A 117 7.52 7.26 28.01
C MET A 117 8.83 7.31 28.84
N PRO A 118 9.70 6.29 28.74
CA PRO A 118 11.02 6.37 29.35
C PRO A 118 11.83 7.52 28.72
N PRO A 119 12.86 8.03 29.42
CA PRO A 119 13.74 9.07 28.87
C PRO A 119 14.39 8.58 27.56
N VAL A 120 14.29 9.38 26.50
CA VAL A 120 14.90 9.11 25.19
C VAL A 120 15.40 10.40 24.54
N ASP A 121 16.46 10.29 23.75
CA ASP A 121 17.06 11.39 23.00
C ASP A 121 16.74 11.29 21.49
N LEU A 122 16.49 10.07 21.00
CA LEU A 122 16.18 9.76 19.61
C LEU A 122 14.95 8.87 19.52
N VAL A 123 14.00 9.24 18.69
CA VAL A 123 12.85 8.40 18.33
C VAL A 123 12.94 8.04 16.85
N ILE A 124 12.99 6.73 16.54
CA ILE A 124 12.91 6.20 15.19
C ILE A 124 11.50 5.70 14.96
N VAL A 125 10.82 6.25 13.95
CA VAL A 125 9.41 5.94 13.64
C VAL A 125 9.37 5.06 12.40
N ASP A 126 9.05 3.77 12.57
CA ASP A 126 8.84 2.88 11.44
C ASP A 126 7.47 3.12 10.81
N GLU A 127 7.39 2.95 9.48
CA GLU A 127 6.24 3.28 8.64
C GLU A 127 5.68 4.69 8.96
N ALA A 128 6.57 5.69 8.95
CA ALA A 128 6.29 7.08 9.35
C ALA A 128 5.12 7.75 8.62
N HIS A 129 4.67 7.18 7.47
CA HIS A 129 3.46 7.60 6.76
C HIS A 129 2.16 7.23 7.51
N ILE A 130 2.23 6.28 8.46
CA ILE A 130 1.10 5.93 9.33
C ILE A 130 1.08 6.91 10.49
N ARG A 131 0.10 7.82 10.46
CA ARG A 131 -0.04 8.84 11.48
C ARG A 131 -0.44 8.23 12.82
N ALA A 132 0.35 8.49 13.85
CA ALA A 132 0.08 8.08 15.21
C ALA A 132 0.05 9.32 16.11
N LYS A 133 -1.12 9.64 16.66
CA LYS A 133 -1.31 10.86 17.45
C LYS A 133 -0.27 11.01 18.57
N VAL A 134 0.06 9.93 19.27
CA VAL A 134 1.06 9.97 20.35
C VAL A 134 2.45 10.40 19.86
N VAL A 135 2.85 9.99 18.65
CA VAL A 135 4.12 10.40 18.04
C VAL A 135 4.04 11.86 17.58
N GLU A 136 2.90 12.27 17.01
CA GLU A 136 2.67 13.66 16.61
C GLU A 136 2.69 14.61 17.80
N ASP A 137 2.02 14.23 18.90
CA ASP A 137 2.00 15.01 20.16
C ASP A 137 3.42 15.14 20.74
N LEU A 138 4.22 14.06 20.72
CA LEU A 138 5.63 14.10 21.13
C LEU A 138 6.47 15.04 20.28
N MET A 139 6.30 15.00 18.95
CA MET A 139 7.00 15.89 18.02
C MET A 139 6.68 17.37 18.26
N GLN A 140 5.47 17.67 18.72
CA GLN A 140 5.05 19.03 19.01
C GLN A 140 5.47 19.53 20.40
N GLN A 141 5.59 18.63 21.38
CA GLN A 141 5.84 18.98 22.78
C GLN A 141 7.30 18.87 23.20
N ARG A 142 8.14 18.12 22.45
CA ARG A 142 9.48 17.73 22.84
C ARG A 142 10.52 18.13 21.78
N ASP A 143 10.94 19.38 21.81
CA ASP A 143 11.98 19.87 20.90
C ASP A 143 13.39 19.37 21.25
N ASP A 144 13.57 18.78 22.43
CA ASP A 144 14.82 18.15 22.89
C ASP A 144 15.07 16.78 22.23
N ILE A 145 14.03 16.11 21.71
CA ILE A 145 14.12 14.81 21.05
C ILE A 145 14.40 14.97 19.55
N PHE A 146 15.27 14.11 19.01
CA PHE A 146 15.49 13.98 17.58
C PHE A 146 14.59 12.89 17.00
N PHE A 147 13.97 13.12 15.83
CA PHE A 147 13.08 12.16 15.19
C PHE A 147 13.60 11.73 13.82
N ILE A 148 13.66 10.42 13.59
CA ILE A 148 13.94 9.83 12.28
C ILE A 148 12.75 8.98 11.87
N GLY A 149 12.07 9.36 10.81
CA GLY A 149 11.02 8.56 10.18
C GLY A 149 11.60 7.61 9.13
N LEU A 150 11.13 6.38 9.10
CA LEU A 150 11.44 5.42 8.03
C LEU A 150 10.15 5.07 7.31
N SER A 151 10.13 5.21 6.00
CA SER A 151 8.96 4.86 5.18
C SER A 151 9.36 4.50 3.75
N ALA A 152 8.63 3.58 3.12
CA ALA A 152 8.75 3.37 1.69
C ALA A 152 7.96 4.42 0.90
N THR A 153 6.93 4.99 1.53
CA THR A 153 5.93 5.86 0.90
C THR A 153 5.59 7.04 1.80
N PRO A 154 6.52 8.00 2.02
CA PRO A 154 6.35 9.10 2.98
C PRO A 154 5.46 10.24 2.43
N TRP A 155 4.36 9.90 1.77
CA TRP A 155 3.52 10.85 1.02
C TRP A 155 2.11 11.03 1.60
N ALA A 156 1.90 10.61 2.84
CA ALA A 156 0.63 10.85 3.51
C ALA A 156 0.39 12.34 3.69
N LYS A 157 -0.87 12.78 3.51
CA LYS A 157 -1.25 14.18 3.63
C LYS A 157 -0.86 14.76 4.97
N GLY A 158 -0.25 15.95 4.94
CA GLY A 158 0.17 16.69 6.11
C GLY A 158 1.47 16.21 6.74
N MET A 159 2.22 15.32 6.12
CA MET A 159 3.55 14.94 6.64
C MET A 159 4.51 16.13 6.70
N GLY A 160 4.48 17.02 5.70
CA GLY A 160 5.30 18.23 5.69
C GLY A 160 4.91 19.32 6.71
N LEU A 161 3.87 19.07 7.51
CA LEU A 161 3.52 19.91 8.67
C LEU A 161 4.15 19.40 9.97
N LEU A 162 4.69 18.17 9.96
CA LEU A 162 5.25 17.49 11.14
C LEU A 162 6.75 17.25 11.00
N TRP A 163 7.19 16.95 9.78
CA TRP A 163 8.56 16.59 9.44
C TRP A 163 9.25 17.76 8.74
N ASP A 164 10.52 18.01 9.09
CA ASP A 164 11.30 19.14 8.59
C ASP A 164 11.89 18.84 7.20
N ASP A 165 12.30 17.58 6.94
CA ASP A 165 13.03 17.21 5.75
C ASP A 165 12.70 15.80 5.26
N LEU A 166 12.84 15.56 3.94
CA LEU A 166 12.68 14.28 3.27
C LEU A 166 13.99 13.86 2.61
N ILE A 167 14.54 12.75 3.07
CA ILE A 167 15.76 12.15 2.51
C ILE A 167 15.38 11.04 1.53
N CYS A 168 15.67 11.24 0.25
CA CYS A 168 15.55 10.25 -0.83
C CYS A 168 16.96 9.83 -1.29
N ALA A 169 17.49 8.76 -0.71
CA ALA A 169 18.86 8.33 -1.01
C ALA A 169 18.95 7.56 -2.32
N CYS A 170 17.88 6.90 -2.75
CA CYS A 170 17.79 6.15 -3.99
C CYS A 170 16.34 5.95 -4.43
N THR A 171 16.14 5.77 -5.72
CA THR A 171 14.85 5.39 -6.33
C THR A 171 14.70 3.86 -6.42
N VAL A 172 13.49 3.39 -6.72
CA VAL A 172 13.22 1.96 -6.97
C VAL A 172 14.00 1.49 -8.21
N SER A 173 14.02 2.30 -9.30
CA SER A 173 14.78 2.02 -10.52
C SER A 173 16.26 1.82 -10.24
N GLU A 174 16.89 2.71 -9.47
CA GLU A 174 18.31 2.58 -9.10
C GLU A 174 18.58 1.30 -8.31
N LEU A 175 17.68 0.91 -7.40
CA LEU A 175 17.83 -0.32 -6.62
C LEU A 175 17.69 -1.58 -7.48
N ILE A 176 16.82 -1.56 -8.49
CA ILE A 176 16.69 -2.64 -9.47
C ILE A 176 17.96 -2.72 -10.34
N GLN A 177 18.45 -1.60 -10.85
CA GLN A 177 19.69 -1.55 -11.64
C GLN A 177 20.91 -2.06 -10.87
N GLN A 178 20.97 -1.79 -9.57
CA GLN A 178 22.04 -2.26 -8.67
C GLN A 178 21.83 -3.72 -8.20
N GLY A 179 20.72 -4.38 -8.57
CA GLY A 179 20.41 -5.75 -8.17
C GLY A 179 19.98 -5.92 -6.70
N PHE A 180 19.63 -4.83 -6.01
CA PHE A 180 19.10 -4.89 -4.65
C PHE A 180 17.60 -5.13 -4.58
N LEU A 181 16.89 -4.88 -5.67
CA LEU A 181 15.50 -5.25 -5.91
C LEU A 181 15.39 -6.06 -7.20
N SER A 182 14.38 -6.90 -7.29
CA SER A 182 14.09 -7.71 -8.48
C SER A 182 13.58 -6.83 -9.62
N LYS A 183 13.94 -7.18 -10.85
CA LYS A 183 13.22 -6.73 -12.03
C LYS A 183 11.76 -7.16 -11.92
N PHE A 184 10.87 -6.54 -12.66
CA PHE A 184 9.46 -6.92 -12.65
C PHE A 184 8.84 -6.77 -14.03
N GLN A 185 7.79 -7.57 -14.27
CA GLN A 185 6.92 -7.49 -15.43
C GLN A 185 5.48 -7.30 -14.93
N VAL A 186 4.77 -6.35 -15.52
CA VAL A 186 3.37 -6.08 -15.20
C VAL A 186 2.50 -6.52 -16.36
N PHE A 187 1.53 -7.39 -16.06
CA PHE A 187 0.49 -7.84 -16.98
C PHE A 187 -0.83 -7.26 -16.48
N ALA A 188 -1.48 -6.42 -17.26
CA ALA A 188 -2.75 -5.82 -16.92
C ALA A 188 -3.78 -6.05 -18.00
N PRO A 189 -5.05 -6.35 -17.63
CA PRO A 189 -6.16 -6.35 -18.55
C PRO A 189 -6.50 -4.91 -18.95
N ASP A 190 -7.47 -4.75 -19.85
CA ASP A 190 -8.14 -3.48 -20.01
C ASP A 190 -8.65 -2.98 -18.65
N ILE A 191 -8.59 -1.66 -18.43
CA ILE A 191 -8.94 -1.05 -17.15
C ILE A 191 -10.37 -1.43 -16.76
N PRO A 192 -10.60 -2.06 -15.58
CA PRO A 192 -11.97 -2.34 -15.14
C PRO A 192 -12.77 -1.04 -15.05
N ASP A 193 -14.02 -1.07 -15.49
CA ASP A 193 -14.88 0.11 -15.42
C ASP A 193 -15.27 0.39 -13.95
N LEU A 194 -14.56 1.31 -13.36
CA LEU A 194 -14.81 1.80 -12.01
C LEU A 194 -15.61 3.11 -12.01
N ASP A 195 -16.17 3.50 -13.17
CA ASP A 195 -17.00 4.70 -13.26
C ASP A 195 -18.30 4.50 -12.45
N GLY A 196 -18.57 5.45 -11.57
CA GLY A 196 -19.69 5.38 -10.65
C GLY A 196 -19.39 4.69 -9.31
N VAL A 197 -18.26 4.03 -9.13
CA VAL A 197 -17.82 3.53 -7.83
C VAL A 197 -17.52 4.70 -6.90
N LYS A 198 -18.20 4.76 -5.75
CA LYS A 198 -18.03 5.85 -4.78
C LYS A 198 -16.65 5.81 -4.13
N THR A 199 -16.14 6.98 -3.80
CA THR A 199 -14.92 7.13 -3.00
C THR A 199 -15.27 7.32 -1.52
N VAL A 200 -14.71 6.50 -0.66
CA VAL A 200 -14.85 6.55 0.81
C VAL A 200 -13.47 6.66 1.43
N ALA A 201 -13.25 7.68 2.26
CA ALA A 201 -11.97 7.96 2.91
C ALA A 201 -10.75 8.06 1.96
N GLY A 202 -10.99 8.49 0.72
CA GLY A 202 -9.93 8.68 -0.29
C GLY A 202 -9.61 7.44 -1.12
N ASP A 203 -10.37 6.34 -0.96
CA ASP A 203 -10.24 5.14 -1.78
C ASP A 203 -11.61 4.65 -2.25
N TYR A 204 -11.69 3.67 -3.13
CA TYR A 204 -12.94 3.10 -3.62
C TYR A 204 -13.78 2.46 -2.50
N ASP A 205 -15.11 2.60 -2.56
CA ASP A 205 -16.03 1.87 -1.70
C ASP A 205 -15.88 0.37 -1.93
N SER A 206 -15.53 -0.38 -0.89
CA SER A 206 -15.17 -1.79 -1.00
C SER A 206 -16.31 -2.70 -1.50
N LYS A 207 -17.58 -2.37 -1.19
CA LYS A 207 -18.72 -3.16 -1.65
C LYS A 207 -19.01 -2.93 -3.14
N GLN A 208 -18.90 -1.67 -3.59
CA GLN A 208 -19.11 -1.35 -4.99
C GLN A 208 -17.95 -1.87 -5.86
N ALA A 209 -16.72 -1.72 -5.39
CA ALA A 209 -15.55 -2.28 -6.05
C ALA A 209 -15.58 -3.80 -6.11
N GLU A 210 -16.06 -4.48 -5.04
CA GLU A 210 -16.29 -5.92 -5.06
C GLU A 210 -17.28 -6.32 -6.14
N GLY A 211 -18.39 -5.59 -6.29
CA GLY A 211 -19.40 -5.88 -7.32
C GLY A 211 -18.83 -5.85 -8.72
N VAL A 212 -17.89 -4.94 -9.02
CA VAL A 212 -17.17 -4.88 -10.29
C VAL A 212 -16.18 -6.03 -10.43
N MET A 213 -15.38 -6.28 -9.40
CA MET A 213 -14.27 -7.25 -9.44
C MET A 213 -14.72 -8.71 -9.30
N SER A 214 -15.94 -8.97 -8.79
CA SER A 214 -16.51 -10.32 -8.63
C SER A 214 -17.27 -10.80 -9.86
N GLY A 215 -17.23 -10.08 -10.98
CA GLY A 215 -17.77 -10.55 -12.25
C GLY A 215 -17.13 -11.87 -12.67
N LYS A 216 -17.94 -12.84 -13.17
CA LYS A 216 -17.46 -14.20 -13.50
C LYS A 216 -16.28 -14.21 -14.46
N SER A 217 -16.23 -13.27 -15.43
CA SER A 217 -15.11 -13.14 -16.37
C SER A 217 -13.81 -12.74 -15.66
N ILE A 218 -13.84 -11.74 -14.76
CA ILE A 218 -12.64 -11.31 -14.04
C ILE A 218 -12.16 -12.41 -13.09
N MET A 219 -13.05 -13.03 -12.32
CA MET A 219 -12.69 -14.12 -11.40
C MET A 219 -12.09 -15.32 -12.12
N GLY A 220 -12.69 -15.77 -13.23
CA GLY A 220 -12.16 -16.85 -14.06
C GLY A 220 -10.79 -16.52 -14.62
N SER A 221 -10.62 -15.28 -15.12
CA SER A 221 -9.36 -14.83 -15.71
C SER A 221 -8.20 -14.76 -14.69
N ILE A 222 -8.46 -14.52 -13.41
CA ILE A 222 -7.41 -14.48 -12.37
C ILE A 222 -6.66 -15.82 -12.28
N VAL A 223 -7.39 -16.93 -12.11
CA VAL A 223 -6.79 -18.26 -11.97
C VAL A 223 -6.21 -18.73 -13.31
N GLU A 224 -6.92 -18.55 -14.42
CA GLU A 224 -6.46 -18.95 -15.75
C GLU A 224 -5.16 -18.24 -16.14
N ASN A 225 -5.08 -16.92 -15.95
CA ASN A 225 -3.87 -16.15 -16.23
C ASN A 225 -2.70 -16.59 -15.35
N TRP A 226 -2.96 -16.87 -14.06
CA TRP A 226 -1.92 -17.38 -13.19
C TRP A 226 -1.45 -18.78 -13.61
N LEU A 227 -2.35 -19.70 -13.97
CA LEU A 227 -1.98 -21.04 -14.45
C LEU A 227 -1.18 -20.97 -15.76
N ARG A 228 -1.53 -20.04 -16.65
CA ARG A 228 -0.86 -19.85 -17.95
C ARG A 228 0.51 -19.19 -17.82
N ASN A 229 0.61 -18.12 -17.01
CA ASN A 229 1.74 -17.21 -17.00
C ASN A 229 2.46 -17.11 -15.64
N GLY A 230 1.89 -17.66 -14.57
CA GLY A 230 2.41 -17.53 -13.20
C GLY A 230 3.56 -18.46 -12.87
N GLU A 231 3.90 -19.42 -13.76
CA GLU A 231 5.05 -20.33 -13.62
C GLU A 231 5.11 -21.05 -12.26
N ASN A 232 3.95 -21.29 -11.65
CA ASN A 232 3.83 -21.89 -10.33
C ASN A 232 4.67 -21.18 -9.23
N ARG A 233 4.84 -19.86 -9.35
CA ARG A 233 5.63 -19.04 -8.42
C ARG A 233 4.93 -18.83 -7.09
N PRO A 234 5.67 -18.65 -5.98
CA PRO A 234 5.09 -18.19 -4.72
C PRO A 234 4.39 -16.86 -4.89
N THR A 235 3.07 -16.84 -4.64
CA THR A 235 2.18 -15.74 -5.04
C THR A 235 1.42 -15.16 -3.87
N LEU A 236 1.37 -13.81 -3.76
CA LEU A 236 0.40 -13.11 -2.94
C LEU A 236 -0.74 -12.56 -3.81
N VAL A 237 -1.97 -12.78 -3.35
CA VAL A 237 -3.19 -12.27 -3.99
C VAL A 237 -3.85 -11.25 -3.08
N PHE A 238 -4.16 -10.07 -3.62
CA PHE A 238 -4.85 -9.01 -2.91
C PHE A 238 -6.28 -8.85 -3.44
N GLY A 239 -7.28 -9.22 -2.62
CA GLY A 239 -8.69 -9.04 -2.92
C GLY A 239 -9.25 -7.73 -2.34
N VAL A 240 -10.38 -7.28 -2.88
CA VAL A 240 -11.06 -6.03 -2.49
C VAL A 240 -11.48 -6.07 -1.02
N ASN A 241 -12.09 -7.17 -0.61
CA ASN A 241 -12.53 -7.43 0.75
C ASN A 241 -12.40 -8.92 1.11
N ARG A 242 -12.84 -9.31 2.29
CA ARG A 242 -12.70 -10.67 2.81
C ARG A 242 -13.42 -11.71 1.94
N ALA A 243 -14.66 -11.42 1.52
CA ALA A 243 -15.44 -12.33 0.70
C ALA A 243 -14.77 -12.56 -0.68
N HIS A 244 -14.36 -11.48 -1.34
CA HIS A 244 -13.65 -11.55 -2.62
C HIS A 244 -12.32 -12.32 -2.52
N ALA A 245 -11.49 -12.01 -1.51
CA ALA A 245 -10.22 -12.70 -1.33
C ALA A 245 -10.40 -14.21 -0.99
N ALA A 246 -11.44 -14.55 -0.21
CA ALA A 246 -11.78 -15.93 0.09
C ALA A 246 -12.27 -16.69 -1.16
N SER A 247 -13.14 -16.06 -1.96
CA SER A 247 -13.62 -16.64 -3.23
C SER A 247 -12.46 -16.91 -4.21
N ILE A 248 -11.51 -15.98 -4.34
CA ILE A 248 -10.31 -16.21 -5.16
C ILE A 248 -9.51 -17.40 -4.63
N ALA A 249 -9.35 -17.52 -3.30
CA ALA A 249 -8.65 -18.66 -2.71
C ALA A 249 -9.33 -20.00 -3.01
N GLU A 250 -10.66 -20.04 -2.95
CA GLU A 250 -11.46 -21.23 -3.33
C GLU A 250 -11.31 -21.58 -4.80
N ASP A 251 -11.24 -20.58 -5.71
CA ASP A 251 -11.04 -20.80 -7.13
C ASP A 251 -9.68 -21.43 -7.41
N PHE A 252 -8.61 -20.92 -6.76
CA PHE A 252 -7.28 -21.55 -6.84
C PHE A 252 -7.29 -22.98 -6.30
N GLN A 253 -7.95 -23.25 -5.16
CA GLN A 253 -8.06 -24.60 -4.60
C GLN A 253 -8.83 -25.53 -5.53
N ARG A 254 -9.90 -25.10 -6.15
CA ARG A 254 -10.67 -25.85 -7.17
C ARG A 254 -9.81 -26.19 -8.41
N ALA A 255 -8.88 -25.31 -8.75
CA ALA A 255 -7.91 -25.53 -9.81
C ALA A 255 -6.72 -26.42 -9.37
N GLY A 256 -6.75 -26.99 -8.15
CA GLY A 256 -5.70 -27.88 -7.64
C GLY A 256 -4.44 -27.17 -7.11
N VAL A 257 -4.48 -25.85 -6.92
CA VAL A 257 -3.35 -25.06 -6.41
C VAL A 257 -3.41 -24.99 -4.88
N ALA A 258 -2.32 -25.38 -4.21
CA ALA A 258 -2.22 -25.28 -2.75
C ALA A 258 -2.25 -23.82 -2.30
N THR A 259 -3.39 -23.41 -1.72
CA THR A 259 -3.71 -22.02 -1.43
C THR A 259 -4.15 -21.84 0.02
N ALA A 260 -3.71 -20.75 0.66
CA ALA A 260 -4.18 -20.28 1.95
C ALA A 260 -4.90 -18.93 1.84
N TYR A 261 -5.87 -18.72 2.72
CA TYR A 261 -6.49 -17.42 2.96
C TYR A 261 -6.04 -16.86 4.32
N ILE A 262 -5.72 -15.57 4.38
CA ILE A 262 -5.27 -14.90 5.61
C ILE A 262 -5.98 -13.55 5.74
N ASP A 263 -6.57 -13.30 6.91
CA ASP A 263 -7.13 -11.99 7.24
C ASP A 263 -6.72 -11.51 8.65
N ALA A 264 -7.32 -10.41 9.12
CA ALA A 264 -7.02 -9.85 10.43
C ALA A 264 -7.46 -10.75 11.60
N PHE A 265 -8.34 -11.71 11.37
CA PHE A 265 -8.90 -12.63 12.37
C PHE A 265 -8.18 -13.99 12.35
N THR A 266 -7.32 -14.25 11.38
CA THR A 266 -6.49 -15.46 11.34
C THR A 266 -5.60 -15.49 12.59
N ASP A 267 -5.70 -16.58 13.36
CA ASP A 267 -4.93 -16.77 14.58
C ASP A 267 -3.42 -16.68 14.36
N VAL A 268 -2.68 -16.24 15.37
CA VAL A 268 -1.22 -16.04 15.27
C VAL A 268 -0.50 -17.35 14.96
N VAL A 269 -0.93 -18.46 15.60
CA VAL A 269 -0.33 -19.78 15.40
C VAL A 269 -0.61 -20.29 13.99
N GLU A 270 -1.84 -20.15 13.53
CA GLU A 270 -2.24 -20.50 12.16
C GLU A 270 -1.45 -19.68 11.13
N ARG A 271 -1.32 -18.37 11.35
CA ARG A 271 -0.52 -17.49 10.46
C ARG A 271 0.94 -17.94 10.37
N GLN A 272 1.54 -18.31 11.50
CA GLN A 272 2.91 -18.85 11.51
C GLN A 272 3.03 -20.20 10.80
N GLN A 273 1.98 -21.06 10.87
CA GLN A 273 1.94 -22.32 10.14
C GLN A 273 1.84 -22.07 8.64
N ILE A 274 0.96 -21.17 8.21
CA ILE A 274 0.82 -20.76 6.80
C ILE A 274 2.15 -20.20 6.28
N GLU A 275 2.80 -19.30 7.05
CA GLU A 275 4.10 -18.77 6.68
C GLU A 275 5.15 -19.87 6.46
N ARG A 276 5.25 -20.82 7.38
CA ARG A 276 6.19 -21.95 7.25
C ARG A 276 5.91 -22.77 6.00
N LYS A 277 4.65 -23.10 5.73
CA LYS A 277 4.21 -23.84 4.55
C LYS A 277 4.41 -23.06 3.25
N PHE A 278 4.25 -21.75 3.26
CA PHE A 278 4.54 -20.89 2.13
C PHE A 278 6.05 -20.83 1.84
N ARG A 279 6.87 -20.70 2.88
CA ARG A 279 8.34 -20.70 2.76
C ARG A 279 8.90 -22.05 2.28
N SER A 280 8.29 -23.16 2.67
CA SER A 280 8.67 -24.50 2.19
C SER A 280 8.17 -24.79 0.77
N GLY A 281 7.27 -23.95 0.23
CA GLY A 281 6.63 -24.15 -1.07
C GLY A 281 5.49 -25.18 -1.05
N GLU A 282 5.07 -25.65 0.12
CA GLU A 282 3.88 -26.48 0.30
C GLU A 282 2.61 -25.71 -0.04
N ILE A 283 2.54 -24.41 0.31
CA ILE A 283 1.53 -23.46 -0.15
C ILE A 283 2.15 -22.57 -1.23
N LYS A 284 1.48 -22.46 -2.37
CA LYS A 284 1.91 -21.62 -3.51
C LYS A 284 1.26 -20.26 -3.54
N VAL A 285 0.01 -20.17 -3.14
CA VAL A 285 -0.78 -18.94 -3.21
C VAL A 285 -1.28 -18.57 -1.83
N ALA A 286 -1.12 -17.32 -1.43
CA ALA A 286 -1.71 -16.77 -0.21
C ALA A 286 -2.60 -15.57 -0.56
N CYS A 287 -3.90 -15.70 -0.29
CA CYS A 287 -4.90 -14.67 -0.56
C CYS A 287 -5.16 -13.83 0.70
N SER A 288 -5.19 -12.52 0.56
CA SER A 288 -5.55 -11.61 1.66
C SER A 288 -6.17 -10.31 1.15
N VAL A 289 -6.65 -9.48 2.07
CA VAL A 289 -7.10 -8.13 1.74
C VAL A 289 -5.94 -7.13 1.94
N ARG A 290 -5.62 -6.80 3.18
CA ARG A 290 -4.55 -5.85 3.53
C ARG A 290 -3.53 -6.42 4.53
N THR A 291 -3.79 -7.59 5.08
CA THR A 291 -2.99 -8.19 6.16
C THR A 291 -1.55 -8.45 5.74
N LEU A 292 -1.33 -8.78 4.47
CA LEU A 292 0.00 -9.08 3.92
C LEU A 292 0.66 -7.88 3.22
N THR A 293 0.07 -6.69 3.28
CA THR A 293 0.68 -5.47 2.68
C THR A 293 1.82 -4.91 3.52
N THR A 294 1.84 -5.16 4.83
CA THR A 294 2.87 -4.66 5.77
C THR A 294 3.38 -5.80 6.65
N GLY A 295 4.63 -5.70 7.11
CA GLY A 295 5.19 -6.61 8.12
C GLY A 295 5.47 -8.06 7.68
N VAL A 296 5.38 -8.37 6.40
CA VAL A 296 5.59 -9.72 5.87
C VAL A 296 6.92 -9.78 5.11
N ASP A 297 7.74 -10.78 5.45
CA ASP A 297 9.02 -11.08 4.79
C ASP A 297 9.00 -12.47 4.16
N TRP A 298 8.06 -12.71 3.27
CA TRP A 298 7.91 -13.97 2.58
C TRP A 298 8.62 -13.97 1.23
N PRO A 299 9.07 -15.13 0.72
CA PRO A 299 9.72 -15.26 -0.59
C PRO A 299 8.67 -15.21 -1.71
N VAL A 300 8.25 -14.00 -2.06
CA VAL A 300 7.21 -13.74 -3.07
C VAL A 300 7.85 -13.37 -4.39
N SER A 301 7.44 -14.01 -5.48
CA SER A 301 7.89 -13.70 -6.84
C SER A 301 6.75 -13.53 -7.86
N CYS A 302 5.51 -13.56 -7.36
CA CYS A 302 4.32 -13.19 -8.12
C CYS A 302 3.33 -12.43 -7.25
N ILE A 303 2.75 -11.37 -7.77
CA ILE A 303 1.66 -10.60 -7.14
C ILE A 303 0.46 -10.64 -8.06
N VAL A 304 -0.70 -10.98 -7.52
CA VAL A 304 -2.00 -10.83 -8.18
C VAL A 304 -2.75 -9.70 -7.48
N ASP A 305 -2.89 -8.57 -8.15
CA ASP A 305 -3.63 -7.42 -7.62
C ASP A 305 -5.04 -7.38 -8.20
N ALA A 306 -6.00 -7.90 -7.45
CA ALA A 306 -7.42 -7.88 -7.76
C ALA A 306 -8.21 -6.85 -6.92
N ALA A 307 -7.51 -5.88 -6.32
CA ALA A 307 -8.11 -4.84 -5.47
C ALA A 307 -7.82 -3.44 -6.02
N PRO A 308 -8.77 -2.83 -6.74
CA PRO A 308 -8.60 -1.46 -7.23
C PRO A 308 -8.43 -0.48 -6.07
N THR A 309 -7.49 0.47 -6.24
CA THR A 309 -7.22 1.52 -5.26
C THR A 309 -6.89 2.85 -5.95
N GLN A 310 -7.18 3.96 -5.26
CA GLN A 310 -6.72 5.30 -5.62
C GLN A 310 -5.44 5.69 -4.85
N SER A 311 -4.96 4.81 -3.96
CA SER A 311 -3.82 5.07 -3.09
C SER A 311 -2.53 4.56 -3.70
N GLU A 312 -1.64 5.46 -4.12
CA GLU A 312 -0.27 5.14 -4.54
C GLU A 312 0.48 4.39 -3.43
N ILE A 313 0.28 4.79 -2.17
CA ILE A 313 0.90 4.15 -1.01
C ILE A 313 0.53 2.67 -0.95
N LEU A 314 -0.76 2.34 -1.06
CA LEU A 314 -1.23 0.95 -1.00
C LEU A 314 -0.76 0.15 -2.21
N HIS A 315 -0.78 0.74 -3.40
CA HIS A 315 -0.28 0.12 -4.62
C HIS A 315 1.20 -0.27 -4.49
N LEU A 316 2.05 0.68 -4.09
CA LEU A 316 3.47 0.43 -3.87
C LEU A 316 3.74 -0.59 -2.75
N GLN A 317 2.95 -0.60 -1.68
CA GLN A 317 3.10 -1.59 -0.61
C GLN A 317 2.78 -3.00 -1.08
N LYS A 318 1.72 -3.19 -1.90
CA LYS A 318 1.37 -4.48 -2.47
C LYS A 318 2.48 -5.03 -3.37
N ILE A 319 2.90 -4.26 -4.37
CA ILE A 319 3.94 -4.69 -5.32
C ILE A 319 5.30 -4.81 -4.63
N GLY A 320 5.60 -3.92 -3.70
CA GLY A 320 6.83 -3.93 -2.91
C GLY A 320 7.08 -5.23 -2.13
N ARG A 321 6.05 -6.03 -1.86
CA ARG A 321 6.23 -7.35 -1.23
C ARG A 321 7.00 -8.32 -2.14
N GLY A 322 6.80 -8.25 -3.45
CA GLY A 322 7.47 -9.11 -4.42
C GLY A 322 8.78 -8.56 -4.99
N LEU A 323 9.11 -7.27 -4.77
CA LEU A 323 10.34 -6.68 -5.31
C LEU A 323 11.63 -7.18 -4.62
N ARG A 324 11.53 -7.93 -3.53
CA ARG A 324 12.71 -8.51 -2.89
C ARG A 324 13.34 -9.57 -3.79
N VAL A 325 14.65 -9.56 -3.87
CA VAL A 325 15.39 -10.61 -4.59
C VAL A 325 15.22 -11.93 -3.87
N ASN A 326 14.65 -12.91 -4.55
CA ASN A 326 14.45 -14.25 -4.04
C ASN A 326 15.36 -15.24 -4.78
N PRO A 327 16.02 -16.17 -4.09
CA PRO A 327 16.80 -17.21 -4.75
C PRO A 327 15.93 -18.03 -5.70
N GLY A 328 16.41 -18.25 -6.92
CA GLY A 328 15.73 -19.07 -7.93
C GLY A 328 14.67 -18.36 -8.77
N THR A 329 14.50 -17.05 -8.59
CA THR A 329 13.63 -16.23 -9.46
C THR A 329 14.39 -14.99 -9.95
N GLU A 330 14.38 -14.75 -11.26
CA GLU A 330 15.09 -13.62 -11.87
C GLU A 330 14.30 -12.31 -11.78
N ASP A 331 12.98 -12.41 -11.72
CA ASP A 331 12.06 -11.27 -11.75
C ASP A 331 10.79 -11.50 -10.90
N LEU A 332 10.02 -10.42 -10.70
CA LEU A 332 8.69 -10.42 -10.13
C LEU A 332 7.66 -10.36 -11.27
N LYS A 333 6.66 -11.23 -11.23
CA LYS A 333 5.46 -11.10 -12.07
C LYS A 333 4.33 -10.41 -11.32
N VAL A 334 3.71 -9.43 -11.94
CA VAL A 334 2.56 -8.70 -11.39
C VAL A 334 1.38 -8.87 -12.34
N PHE A 335 0.31 -9.54 -11.89
CA PHE A 335 -0.95 -9.64 -12.61
C PHE A 335 -1.93 -8.61 -12.02
N ASP A 336 -2.04 -7.47 -12.68
CA ASP A 336 -2.84 -6.34 -12.23
C ASP A 336 -4.25 -6.39 -12.84
N HIS A 337 -5.11 -7.24 -12.30
CA HIS A 337 -6.52 -7.34 -12.67
C HIS A 337 -7.36 -6.12 -12.24
N ALA A 338 -6.81 -5.27 -11.40
CA ALA A 338 -7.45 -4.06 -10.93
C ALA A 338 -7.12 -2.81 -11.76
N GLY A 339 -6.15 -2.90 -12.70
CA GLY A 339 -5.69 -1.79 -13.53
C GLY A 339 -5.02 -0.67 -12.71
N ASN A 340 -4.47 -0.98 -11.54
CA ASN A 340 -3.83 0.01 -10.66
C ASN A 340 -2.58 0.60 -11.31
N SER A 341 -1.75 -0.22 -11.96
CA SER A 341 -0.54 0.22 -12.64
C SER A 341 -0.83 1.15 -13.83
N LEU A 342 -1.97 0.93 -14.50
CA LEU A 342 -2.39 1.82 -15.60
C LEU A 342 -2.91 3.18 -15.07
N ARG A 343 -3.59 3.18 -13.91
CA ARG A 343 -4.13 4.42 -13.32
C ARG A 343 -3.11 5.22 -12.53
N LEU A 344 -2.30 4.54 -11.73
CA LEU A 344 -1.37 5.18 -10.79
C LEU A 344 0.05 5.27 -11.34
N GLY A 345 0.43 4.40 -12.27
CA GLY A 345 1.78 4.26 -12.81
C GLY A 345 2.50 3.02 -12.28
N LEU A 346 3.64 2.69 -12.88
CA LEU A 346 4.51 1.63 -12.40
C LEU A 346 5.21 2.05 -11.10
N VAL A 347 5.66 1.07 -10.31
CA VAL A 347 6.37 1.35 -9.04
C VAL A 347 7.67 2.13 -9.20
N THR A 348 8.24 2.15 -10.40
CA THR A 348 9.42 2.94 -10.79
C THR A 348 9.09 4.38 -11.14
N ASP A 349 7.83 4.66 -11.54
CA ASP A 349 7.38 5.97 -11.99
C ASP A 349 6.83 6.83 -10.85
N ILE A 350 6.39 6.17 -9.76
CA ILE A 350 5.79 6.86 -8.62
C ILE A 350 6.90 7.37 -7.70
N HIS A 351 7.14 8.66 -7.76
CA HIS A 351 8.18 9.33 -7.02
C HIS A 351 7.73 10.71 -6.55
N HIS A 352 8.02 11.04 -5.30
CA HIS A 352 7.73 12.35 -4.72
C HIS A 352 9.00 12.87 -4.04
N GLU A 353 9.39 14.10 -4.35
CA GLU A 353 10.60 14.74 -3.84
C GLU A 353 10.34 15.59 -2.59
N GLU A 354 9.07 15.90 -2.32
CA GLU A 354 8.66 16.77 -1.23
C GLU A 354 7.58 16.11 -0.36
N LEU A 355 7.57 16.47 0.91
CA LEU A 355 6.52 16.09 1.84
C LEU A 355 5.24 16.89 1.58
N ASP A 356 4.10 16.23 1.59
CA ASP A 356 2.79 16.88 1.44
C ASP A 356 2.50 17.79 2.65
N LYS A 357 2.33 19.10 2.40
CA LYS A 357 1.97 20.14 3.37
C LYS A 357 0.47 20.43 3.42
N THR A 358 -0.35 19.65 2.70
CA THR A 358 -1.80 19.84 2.71
C THR A 358 -2.38 19.44 4.07
N PRO A 359 -3.07 20.35 4.78
CA PRO A 359 -3.70 19.99 6.05
C PRO A 359 -4.63 18.80 5.87
N PRO A 360 -4.58 17.77 6.75
CA PRO A 360 -5.56 16.73 6.72
C PRO A 360 -6.94 17.37 6.91
N LYS A 361 -7.89 17.07 6.01
CA LYS A 361 -9.26 17.53 6.16
C LYS A 361 -9.72 17.09 7.55
N GLN A 362 -9.96 18.05 8.46
CA GLN A 362 -10.69 17.76 9.68
C GLN A 362 -11.96 17.06 9.24
N ARG A 363 -12.20 15.87 9.79
CA ARG A 363 -13.52 15.23 9.66
C ARG A 363 -14.51 16.18 10.32
N GLN A 364 -15.08 17.09 9.54
CA GLN A 364 -16.36 17.62 9.89
C GLN A 364 -17.24 16.38 10.05
N LYS A 365 -17.76 16.15 11.26
CA LYS A 365 -18.85 15.19 11.46
C LYS A 365 -19.84 15.55 10.38
N ALA A 366 -19.90 14.72 9.31
CA ALA A 366 -20.92 14.89 8.32
C ALA A 366 -22.21 14.78 9.11
N GLU A 367 -22.91 15.91 9.24
CA GLU A 367 -24.31 15.90 9.64
C GLU A 367 -24.95 14.83 8.76
N LYS A 368 -25.57 13.85 9.37
CA LYS A 368 -26.32 12.84 8.64
C LYS A 368 -27.32 13.60 7.79
N LYS A 369 -26.98 13.82 6.52
CA LYS A 369 -27.93 14.34 5.57
C LYS A 369 -29.11 13.41 5.61
N GLU A 370 -30.25 13.88 6.10
CA GLU A 370 -31.50 13.15 6.06
C GLU A 370 -31.67 12.65 4.62
N LYS A 371 -31.89 11.34 4.49
CA LYS A 371 -32.10 10.73 3.18
C LYS A 371 -33.39 11.33 2.63
N LEU A 372 -33.30 12.22 1.68
CA LEU A 372 -34.45 12.76 0.98
C LEU A 372 -35.29 11.60 0.42
N PRO A 373 -36.63 11.63 0.63
CA PRO A 373 -37.52 10.62 0.07
C PRO A 373 -37.38 10.58 -1.46
N LYS A 374 -37.36 9.38 -2.04
CA LYS A 374 -37.36 9.20 -3.51
C LYS A 374 -38.59 8.43 -3.92
N ALA A 375 -39.11 8.75 -5.07
CA ALA A 375 -40.30 8.06 -5.62
C ALA A 375 -39.99 6.57 -5.88
N CYS A 376 -40.91 5.69 -5.49
CA CYS A 376 -40.88 4.28 -5.83
C CYS A 376 -41.01 4.10 -7.36
N GLY A 377 -40.10 3.33 -7.96
CA GLY A 377 -40.11 3.10 -9.42
C GLY A 377 -41.36 2.34 -9.94
N ASN A 378 -42.15 1.72 -9.06
CA ASN A 378 -43.34 0.96 -9.43
C ASN A 378 -44.65 1.75 -9.19
N CYS A 379 -44.82 2.40 -8.02
CA CYS A 379 -46.08 3.04 -7.66
C CYS A 379 -45.99 4.55 -7.41
N GLY A 380 -44.81 5.17 -7.59
CA GLY A 380 -44.59 6.62 -7.38
C GLY A 380 -44.59 7.11 -5.92
N THR A 381 -44.93 6.27 -4.94
CA THR A 381 -44.95 6.65 -3.52
C THR A 381 -43.54 7.05 -3.07
N LEU A 382 -43.44 8.16 -2.33
CA LEU A 382 -42.15 8.64 -1.78
C LEU A 382 -41.69 7.70 -0.63
N ILE A 383 -40.50 7.13 -0.76
CA ILE A 383 -39.91 6.20 0.20
C ILE A 383 -38.48 6.59 0.57
N THR A 384 -38.09 6.36 1.82
CA THR A 384 -36.72 6.56 2.32
C THR A 384 -35.93 5.26 2.41
N GLY A 385 -36.59 4.10 2.31
CA GLY A 385 -36.03 2.76 2.40
C GLY A 385 -35.77 2.08 1.03
N LEU A 386 -35.28 0.85 1.07
CA LEU A 386 -35.05 0.01 -0.11
C LEU A 386 -36.32 -0.70 -0.57
N VAL A 387 -37.24 -0.99 0.33
CA VAL A 387 -38.52 -1.65 0.05
C VAL A 387 -39.65 -0.64 0.17
N CYS A 388 -40.54 -0.59 -0.82
CA CYS A 388 -41.70 0.27 -0.78
C CYS A 388 -42.76 -0.31 0.19
N PRO A 389 -43.14 0.41 1.26
CA PRO A 389 -44.13 -0.12 2.23
C PRO A 389 -45.56 -0.20 1.64
N PHE A 390 -45.80 0.49 0.49
CA PHE A 390 -47.10 0.53 -0.14
C PHE A 390 -47.33 -0.61 -1.17
N CYS A 391 -46.33 -0.91 -2.00
CA CYS A 391 -46.48 -1.91 -3.06
C CYS A 391 -45.45 -3.06 -2.98
N GLY A 392 -44.63 -3.14 -1.94
CA GLY A 392 -43.63 -4.18 -1.75
C GLY A 392 -42.45 -4.17 -2.73
N HIS A 393 -42.42 -3.21 -3.68
CA HIS A 393 -41.35 -3.15 -4.68
C HIS A 393 -40.00 -2.91 -4.00
N GLU A 394 -39.06 -3.82 -4.23
CA GLU A 394 -37.68 -3.70 -3.79
C GLU A 394 -36.84 -2.98 -4.84
N ARG A 395 -36.21 -1.90 -4.44
CA ARG A 395 -35.25 -1.15 -5.26
C ARG A 395 -34.01 -2.00 -5.46
N LYS A 396 -33.90 -2.69 -6.59
CA LYS A 396 -32.66 -3.37 -6.95
C LYS A 396 -31.59 -2.30 -7.21
N PRO A 397 -30.35 -2.46 -6.69
CA PRO A 397 -29.23 -1.68 -7.18
C PRO A 397 -29.13 -1.88 -8.71
N ILE A 398 -28.78 -0.82 -9.42
CA ILE A 398 -28.61 -0.87 -10.87
C ILE A 398 -27.64 -2.02 -11.17
N PRO A 399 -28.02 -3.00 -12.02
CA PRO A 399 -27.13 -4.10 -12.36
C PRO A 399 -25.85 -3.55 -12.97
N GLY A 400 -24.74 -4.13 -12.57
CA GLY A 400 -23.41 -3.74 -12.99
C GLY A 400 -23.21 -3.86 -14.49
N VAL A 401 -22.18 -3.19 -14.90
CA VAL A 401 -21.59 -3.10 -16.22
C VAL A 401 -21.34 -4.48 -16.81
N GLU A 402 -21.65 -4.65 -18.09
CA GLU A 402 -21.21 -5.78 -18.90
C GLU A 402 -19.67 -5.76 -18.96
N THR A 403 -19.04 -6.84 -18.51
CA THR A 403 -17.58 -7.01 -18.54
C THR A 403 -17.24 -7.83 -19.80
N GLU A 404 -16.31 -7.33 -20.61
CA GLU A 404 -15.71 -8.09 -21.71
C GLU A 404 -14.52 -8.92 -21.20
N ASP A 405 -14.29 -10.07 -21.81
CA ASP A 405 -13.14 -10.92 -21.52
C ASP A 405 -11.86 -10.25 -22.07
N GLY A 406 -10.97 -9.81 -21.15
CA GLY A 406 -9.71 -9.18 -21.49
C GLY A 406 -8.52 -10.12 -21.27
N GLU A 407 -7.59 -10.20 -22.22
CA GLU A 407 -6.30 -10.84 -22.01
C GLU A 407 -5.34 -9.87 -21.29
N LEU A 408 -4.47 -10.42 -20.43
CA LEU A 408 -3.41 -9.64 -19.80
C LEU A 408 -2.37 -9.22 -20.84
N ILE A 409 -2.04 -7.93 -20.88
CA ILE A 409 -0.99 -7.37 -21.74
C ILE A 409 0.18 -6.98 -20.86
N GLU A 410 1.40 -7.30 -21.30
CA GLU A 410 2.62 -6.86 -20.63
C GLU A 410 2.77 -5.34 -20.77
N ILE A 411 3.04 -4.66 -19.65
CA ILE A 411 3.35 -3.23 -19.61
C ILE A 411 4.84 -3.08 -19.29
N THR A 412 5.61 -2.57 -20.25
CA THR A 412 7.04 -2.34 -20.11
C THR A 412 7.36 -0.91 -19.67
N GLU A 413 8.45 -0.76 -18.93
CA GLU A 413 8.96 0.53 -18.47
C GLU A 413 9.28 1.44 -19.68
N GLY A 414 8.74 2.65 -19.70
CA GLY A 414 8.97 3.62 -20.78
C GLY A 414 7.92 3.68 -21.89
N GLU A 415 6.95 2.74 -21.96
CA GLU A 415 5.87 2.75 -22.95
C GLU A 415 4.61 3.53 -22.49
N ARG A 416 4.77 4.65 -21.83
CA ARG A 416 3.70 5.67 -21.88
C ARG A 416 3.72 6.24 -23.30
N LYS A 417 2.96 5.64 -24.22
CA LYS A 417 2.56 6.35 -25.43
C LYS A 417 1.89 7.64 -24.98
N VAL A 418 2.64 8.75 -25.06
CA VAL A 418 2.02 10.05 -24.89
C VAL A 418 0.95 10.13 -25.98
N PRO A 419 -0.34 10.20 -25.62
CA PRO A 419 -1.40 10.16 -26.62
C PRO A 419 -1.16 11.28 -27.64
N THR A 420 -1.14 10.92 -28.91
CA THR A 420 -0.97 11.86 -30.01
C THR A 420 -2.08 12.90 -30.03
N LYS A 421 -1.87 14.03 -30.68
CA LYS A 421 -2.93 15.03 -30.85
C LYS A 421 -4.16 14.43 -31.52
N GLN A 422 -3.97 13.48 -32.44
CA GLN A 422 -5.04 12.80 -33.15
C GLN A 422 -5.85 11.89 -32.22
N GLU A 423 -5.20 11.07 -31.39
CA GLU A 423 -5.88 10.20 -30.40
C GLU A 423 -6.66 11.03 -29.36
N LYS A 424 -6.12 12.17 -28.96
CA LYS A 424 -6.80 13.13 -28.08
C LYS A 424 -8.02 13.74 -28.76
N GLN A 425 -7.94 14.07 -30.06
CA GLN A 425 -9.03 14.59 -30.87
C GLN A 425 -10.14 13.55 -31.05
N ASP A 426 -9.77 12.31 -31.40
CA ASP A 426 -10.73 11.23 -31.62
C ASP A 426 -11.51 10.92 -30.34
N PHE A 427 -10.81 10.88 -29.19
CA PHE A 427 -11.48 10.71 -27.89
C PHE A 427 -12.44 11.85 -27.58
N TYR A 428 -12.04 13.11 -27.83
CA TYR A 428 -12.90 14.28 -27.56
C TYR A 428 -14.12 14.28 -28.47
N SER A 429 -13.96 13.96 -29.75
CA SER A 429 -15.05 13.81 -30.73
C SER A 429 -16.05 12.72 -30.32
N MET A 430 -15.54 11.56 -29.86
CA MET A 430 -16.39 10.49 -29.33
C MET A 430 -17.15 10.95 -28.06
N ALA A 431 -16.48 11.66 -27.16
CA ALA A 431 -17.14 12.17 -25.95
C ALA A 431 -18.24 13.19 -26.26
N LEU A 432 -18.04 14.07 -27.26
CA LEU A 432 -19.05 15.00 -27.74
C LEU A 432 -20.25 14.28 -28.33
N TRP A 433 -20.00 13.27 -29.19
CA TRP A 433 -21.07 12.44 -29.76
C TRP A 433 -21.90 11.72 -28.69
N LEU A 434 -21.22 11.14 -27.70
CA LEU A 434 -21.88 10.44 -26.60
C LEU A 434 -22.71 11.41 -25.73
N ALA A 435 -22.17 12.60 -25.46
CA ALA A 435 -22.89 13.64 -24.72
C ALA A 435 -24.17 14.05 -25.42
N MET A 436 -24.12 14.24 -26.74
CA MET A 436 -25.29 14.55 -27.55
C MET A 436 -26.31 13.40 -27.55
N LYS A 437 -25.85 12.16 -27.79
CA LYS A 437 -26.74 10.97 -27.86
C LYS A 437 -27.46 10.72 -26.52
N ARG A 438 -26.84 11.02 -25.39
CA ARG A 438 -27.39 10.79 -24.05
C ARG A 438 -27.97 12.03 -23.39
N GLY A 439 -28.02 13.18 -24.10
CA GLY A 439 -28.57 14.44 -23.57
C GLY A 439 -27.79 15.01 -22.38
N TYR A 440 -26.49 14.79 -22.32
CA TYR A 440 -25.65 15.36 -21.24
C TYR A 440 -25.39 16.85 -21.46
N LYS A 441 -25.11 17.58 -20.37
CA LYS A 441 -24.81 19.02 -20.43
C LYS A 441 -23.55 19.29 -21.27
N HIS A 442 -23.54 20.43 -21.97
CA HIS A 442 -22.49 20.84 -22.94
C HIS A 442 -21.03 20.67 -22.43
N GLY A 443 -20.78 20.90 -21.15
CA GLY A 443 -19.44 20.74 -20.57
C GLY A 443 -19.03 19.30 -20.19
N TRP A 444 -19.90 18.31 -20.36
CA TRP A 444 -19.65 16.93 -19.93
C TRP A 444 -18.47 16.31 -20.69
N ALA A 445 -18.43 16.48 -22.01
CA ALA A 445 -17.34 15.93 -22.85
C ALA A 445 -15.97 16.53 -22.49
N ALA A 446 -15.92 17.84 -22.22
CA ALA A 446 -14.68 18.50 -21.80
C ALA A 446 -14.20 18.02 -20.42
N ASN A 447 -15.13 17.76 -19.49
CA ASN A 447 -14.79 17.20 -18.18
C ASN A 447 -14.32 15.75 -18.30
N LEU A 448 -14.94 14.94 -19.17
CA LEU A 448 -14.50 13.56 -19.42
C LEU A 448 -13.10 13.53 -20.03
N TYR A 449 -12.85 14.42 -21.01
CA TYR A 449 -11.52 14.57 -21.61
C TYR A 449 -10.47 14.98 -20.56
N ARG A 450 -10.77 15.99 -19.70
CA ARG A 450 -9.88 16.40 -18.63
C ARG A 450 -9.60 15.27 -17.64
N LYS A 451 -10.61 14.45 -17.32
CA LYS A 451 -10.47 13.29 -16.44
C LYS A 451 -9.46 12.28 -17.02
N LYS A 452 -9.49 12.07 -18.35
CA LYS A 452 -8.61 11.10 -19.03
C LYS A 452 -7.18 11.61 -19.24
N PHE A 453 -7.02 12.87 -19.65
CA PHE A 453 -5.73 13.40 -20.09
C PHE A 453 -5.12 14.44 -19.13
N GLY A 454 -5.76 14.75 -18.02
CA GLY A 454 -5.30 15.72 -17.02
C GLY A 454 -5.36 17.20 -17.45
N VAL A 455 -5.67 17.49 -18.72
CA VAL A 455 -5.67 18.83 -19.31
C VAL A 455 -7.01 19.13 -20.00
N TRP A 456 -7.36 20.42 -20.14
CA TRP A 456 -8.55 20.80 -20.90
C TRP A 456 -8.33 20.68 -22.41
N PRO A 457 -9.38 20.40 -23.24
CA PRO A 457 -9.28 20.27 -24.69
C PRO A 457 -9.16 21.62 -25.42
N ARG A 458 -8.22 22.48 -24.99
CA ARG A 458 -8.11 23.89 -25.47
C ARG A 458 -7.69 24.04 -26.94
N SER A 459 -7.08 23.01 -27.54
CA SER A 459 -6.56 23.04 -28.92
C SER A 459 -7.20 21.99 -29.81
N LEU A 460 -8.34 21.45 -29.41
CA LEU A 460 -9.08 20.43 -30.14
C LEU A 460 -10.37 21.03 -30.75
N GLU A 461 -10.76 20.49 -31.89
CA GLU A 461 -11.97 20.92 -32.57
C GLU A 461 -13.20 20.22 -32.01
N GLU A 462 -14.32 20.96 -31.88
CA GLU A 462 -15.61 20.41 -31.48
C GLU A 462 -16.30 19.74 -32.68
N VAL A 463 -15.64 18.73 -33.26
CA VAL A 463 -16.17 17.95 -34.39
C VAL A 463 -16.71 16.63 -33.87
N MET A 464 -17.98 16.35 -34.13
CA MET A 464 -18.59 15.03 -33.89
C MET A 464 -18.30 14.13 -35.10
N LYS A 465 -17.62 13.03 -34.87
CA LYS A 465 -17.44 11.96 -35.83
C LYS A 465 -18.47 10.86 -35.63
#